data_47ce102fff490c46a307d5090147ee2e
#
_entry.id   47ce102fff490c46a307d5090147ee2e
#
_cell.length_a   1.000
_cell.length_b   1.000
_cell.length_c   1.000
_cell.angle_alpha   90.00
_cell.angle_beta   90.00
_cell.angle_gamma   90.00
#
_symmetry.space_group_name_H-M   'P 1'
#
loop_
_entity.id
_entity.type
_entity.pdbx_description
1 polymer ?
#
loop_
_entity_poly.entity_id
_entity_poly.type
_entity_poly.pdbx_seq_one_letter_code
_entity_poly.pdbx_strand_id
1 'polypeptide(L)'
;PADNFLTEEGVSLGRMLFYEPLLSRDGTQSCASCHRQATGFSDPNQFSTGIDGDQGERNAMALINIAWSDELNWDGSSINLEDQAFEPITNPVEMHDTWLNVSNKLNAHSEYPDLFKAAFNIDQIDSNYVVKAIAQFERTLISGNSKWDKWYRGEVSLTEQELRGWDLFNVDRTDFSAGADCFHCHTAPHFTDFTFHNNGLD
;
A
#
# COMPACT_ATOMS: atom_id res chain seq x y z
N PRO A 1 6.34 8.05 11.16
CA PRO A 1 7.59 7.77 11.88
C PRO A 1 8.30 9.07 12.27
N ALA A 2 9.17 9.03 13.31
CA ALA A 2 9.86 10.21 13.81
C ALA A 2 10.91 10.77 12.83
N ASP A 3 11.34 9.97 11.88
CA ASP A 3 12.37 10.28 10.88
C ASP A 3 11.82 10.52 9.47
N ASN A 4 10.49 10.44 9.29
CA ASN A 4 9.80 10.66 8.02
C ASN A 4 8.39 11.22 8.26
N PHE A 5 8.32 12.49 8.71
CA PHE A 5 7.04 13.19 8.89
C PHE A 5 6.37 13.51 7.55
N LEU A 6 5.05 13.52 7.52
CA LEU A 6 4.29 13.96 6.35
C LEU A 6 4.49 15.46 6.13
N THR A 7 4.88 15.81 4.91
CA THR A 7 4.92 17.20 4.41
C THR A 7 4.17 17.30 3.09
N GLU A 8 3.68 18.47 2.71
CA GLU A 8 2.99 18.64 1.43
C GLU A 8 3.92 18.34 0.26
N GLU A 9 5.17 18.78 0.33
CA GLU A 9 6.20 18.55 -0.68
C GLU A 9 6.57 17.07 -0.76
N GLY A 10 6.74 16.39 0.39
CA GLY A 10 7.08 14.98 0.44
C GLY A 10 5.97 14.08 -0.10
N VAL A 11 4.71 14.35 0.27
CA VAL A 11 3.53 13.65 -0.25
C VAL A 11 3.36 13.88 -1.77
N SER A 12 3.54 15.12 -2.23
CA SER A 12 3.46 15.45 -3.65
C SER A 12 4.53 14.75 -4.47
N LEU A 13 5.77 14.77 -3.99
CA LEU A 13 6.89 14.06 -4.59
C LEU A 13 6.65 12.54 -4.59
N GLY A 14 6.21 11.98 -3.46
CA GLY A 14 5.90 10.56 -3.33
C GLY A 14 4.82 10.10 -4.30
N ARG A 15 3.78 10.94 -4.50
CA ARG A 15 2.77 10.68 -5.51
C ARG A 15 3.35 10.66 -6.92
N MET A 16 4.23 11.61 -7.27
CA MET A 16 4.89 11.61 -8.57
C MET A 16 5.70 10.33 -8.77
N LEU A 17 6.53 9.95 -7.79
CA LEU A 17 7.35 8.75 -7.83
C LEU A 17 6.52 7.46 -7.90
N PHE A 18 5.39 7.38 -7.23
CA PHE A 18 4.48 6.22 -7.28
C PHE A 18 3.95 5.95 -8.70
N TYR A 19 3.81 6.98 -9.53
CA TYR A 19 3.40 6.89 -10.93
C TYR A 19 4.57 6.98 -11.92
N GLU A 20 5.81 7.03 -11.44
CA GLU A 20 7.01 7.29 -12.26
C GLU A 20 7.61 6.01 -12.85
N PRO A 21 7.54 5.80 -14.18
CA PRO A 21 8.13 4.61 -14.78
C PRO A 21 9.67 4.58 -14.78
N LEU A 22 10.35 5.72 -14.60
CA LEU A 22 11.81 5.76 -14.48
C LEU A 22 12.35 4.89 -13.34
N LEU A 23 11.52 4.51 -12.39
CA LEU A 23 11.90 3.63 -11.28
C LEU A 23 12.10 2.18 -11.73
N SER A 24 11.59 1.76 -12.91
CA SER A 24 11.88 0.45 -13.48
C SER A 24 13.10 0.50 -14.42
N ARG A 25 13.74 -0.67 -14.63
CA ARG A 25 14.96 -0.78 -15.43
C ARG A 25 14.78 -0.23 -16.85
N ASP A 26 13.67 -0.55 -17.48
CA ASP A 26 13.37 -0.19 -18.87
C ASP A 26 12.45 1.04 -19.02
N GLY A 27 12.01 1.63 -17.91
CA GLY A 27 11.14 2.80 -17.92
C GLY A 27 9.69 2.50 -18.33
N THR A 28 9.20 1.27 -18.15
CA THR A 28 7.85 0.87 -18.57
C THR A 28 6.85 0.67 -17.42
N GLN A 29 7.34 0.43 -16.20
CA GLN A 29 6.50 0.17 -15.02
C GLN A 29 6.75 1.13 -13.87
N SER A 30 5.69 1.40 -13.12
CA SER A 30 5.69 2.15 -11.87
C SER A 30 4.92 1.35 -10.80
N CYS A 31 4.90 1.81 -9.55
CA CYS A 31 4.07 1.22 -8.49
C CYS A 31 2.60 1.14 -8.91
N ALA A 32 2.09 2.19 -9.59
CA ALA A 32 0.73 2.26 -10.10
C ALA A 32 0.39 1.23 -11.19
N SER A 33 1.38 0.56 -11.78
CA SER A 33 1.14 -0.52 -12.75
C SER A 33 0.47 -1.73 -12.12
N CYS A 34 0.86 -2.06 -10.88
CA CYS A 34 0.32 -3.15 -10.08
C CYS A 34 -0.66 -2.65 -8.99
N HIS A 35 -0.41 -1.50 -8.40
CA HIS A 35 -1.28 -0.90 -7.38
C HIS A 35 -2.22 0.15 -7.99
N ARG A 36 -3.29 -0.32 -8.63
CA ARG A 36 -4.20 0.55 -9.42
C ARG A 36 -5.23 1.24 -8.52
N GLN A 37 -5.34 2.55 -8.62
CA GLN A 37 -6.31 3.34 -7.84
C GLN A 37 -7.75 2.85 -8.01
N ALA A 38 -8.14 2.46 -9.23
CA ALA A 38 -9.50 2.00 -9.54
C ALA A 38 -9.88 0.68 -8.82
N THR A 39 -8.90 -0.08 -8.34
CA THR A 39 -9.09 -1.36 -7.63
C THR A 39 -8.60 -1.29 -6.17
N GLY A 40 -8.66 -0.10 -5.58
CA GLY A 40 -8.23 0.10 -4.19
C GLY A 40 -6.71 0.01 -4.00
N PHE A 41 -5.94 0.42 -5.02
CA PHE A 41 -4.49 0.31 -5.04
C PHE A 41 -4.00 -1.13 -4.89
N SER A 42 -4.70 -2.09 -5.51
CA SER A 42 -4.30 -3.49 -5.68
C SER A 42 -4.31 -3.88 -7.16
N ASP A 43 -3.78 -5.07 -7.51
CA ASP A 43 -3.89 -5.60 -8.87
C ASP A 43 -5.21 -6.37 -9.02
N PRO A 44 -6.03 -6.11 -10.07
CA PRO A 44 -7.23 -6.89 -10.34
C PRO A 44 -6.93 -8.30 -10.86
N ASN A 45 -5.70 -8.57 -11.30
CA ASN A 45 -5.24 -9.91 -11.67
C ASN A 45 -4.79 -10.68 -10.42
N GLN A 46 -4.81 -12.00 -10.49
CA GLN A 46 -4.33 -12.86 -9.41
C GLN A 46 -2.86 -12.57 -9.09
N PHE A 47 -2.02 -12.43 -10.13
CA PHE A 47 -0.60 -12.12 -10.01
C PHE A 47 -0.24 -10.94 -10.91
N SER A 48 0.62 -10.07 -10.41
CA SER A 48 1.20 -8.98 -11.19
C SER A 48 2.28 -9.51 -12.13
N THR A 49 2.45 -8.84 -13.28
CA THR A 49 3.48 -9.18 -14.27
C THR A 49 4.54 -8.09 -14.26
N GLY A 50 5.79 -8.48 -14.06
CA GLY A 50 6.95 -7.58 -14.08
C GLY A 50 7.41 -7.20 -15.49
N ILE A 51 8.46 -6.37 -15.57
CA ILE A 51 8.96 -5.81 -16.84
C ILE A 51 9.48 -6.87 -17.81
N ASP A 52 9.97 -8.00 -17.31
CA ASP A 52 10.50 -9.10 -18.14
C ASP A 52 9.42 -10.12 -18.53
N GLY A 53 8.16 -9.89 -18.10
CA GLY A 53 7.03 -10.77 -18.37
C GLY A 53 6.83 -11.89 -17.36
N ASP A 54 7.67 -11.98 -16.35
CA ASP A 54 7.53 -12.92 -15.23
C ASP A 54 6.40 -12.49 -14.30
N GLN A 55 5.75 -13.46 -13.66
CA GLN A 55 4.68 -13.20 -12.70
C GLN A 55 5.17 -13.45 -11.28
N GLY A 56 4.72 -12.59 -10.35
CA GLY A 56 4.87 -12.83 -8.92
C GLY A 56 4.06 -14.04 -8.45
N GLU A 57 4.32 -14.51 -7.25
CA GLU A 57 3.65 -15.67 -6.65
C GLU A 57 2.42 -15.28 -5.83
N ARG A 58 2.28 -13.99 -5.47
CA ARG A 58 1.19 -13.45 -4.65
C ARG A 58 0.57 -12.23 -5.31
N ASN A 59 -0.69 -11.95 -4.97
CA ASN A 59 -1.39 -10.75 -5.44
C ASN A 59 -0.77 -9.48 -4.83
N ALA A 60 -0.72 -8.40 -5.61
CA ALA A 60 -0.35 -7.09 -5.08
C ALA A 60 -1.41 -6.63 -4.07
N MET A 61 -0.99 -6.50 -2.81
CA MET A 61 -1.88 -6.11 -1.71
C MET A 61 -2.45 -4.70 -1.89
N ALA A 62 -3.63 -4.46 -1.32
CA ALA A 62 -4.21 -3.12 -1.32
C ALA A 62 -3.42 -2.18 -0.41
N LEU A 63 -3.15 -0.96 -0.89
CA LEU A 63 -2.44 0.05 -0.11
C LEU A 63 -3.36 0.97 0.71
N ILE A 64 -4.67 0.72 0.68
CA ILE A 64 -5.63 1.52 1.44
C ILE A 64 -5.46 1.25 2.94
N ASN A 65 -5.39 2.32 3.73
CA ASN A 65 -5.25 2.27 5.18
C ASN A 65 -3.97 1.55 5.69
N ILE A 66 -2.98 1.37 4.82
CA ILE A 66 -1.73 0.67 5.15
C ILE A 66 -0.88 1.41 6.19
N ALA A 67 -1.15 2.70 6.42
CA ALA A 67 -0.46 3.53 7.41
C ALA A 67 -0.56 3.01 8.86
N TRP A 68 -1.52 2.14 9.15
CA TRP A 68 -1.75 1.53 10.47
C TRP A 68 -1.19 0.11 10.61
N SER A 69 -0.62 -0.45 9.53
CA SER A 69 0.00 -1.77 9.58
C SER A 69 1.43 -1.66 10.11
N ASP A 70 1.77 -2.48 11.09
CA ASP A 70 3.11 -2.53 11.68
C ASP A 70 4.06 -3.43 10.87
N GLU A 71 3.52 -4.39 10.12
CA GLU A 71 4.24 -5.31 9.26
C GLU A 71 3.50 -5.41 7.92
N LEU A 72 4.25 -5.57 6.83
CA LEU A 72 3.76 -5.51 5.46
C LEU A 72 4.13 -6.77 4.68
N ASN A 73 3.66 -6.85 3.44
CA ASN A 73 3.63 -8.06 2.63
C ASN A 73 2.71 -9.15 3.24
N TRP A 74 2.40 -10.19 2.46
CA TRP A 74 1.51 -11.28 2.91
C TRP A 74 2.11 -12.15 4.02
N ASP A 75 3.40 -12.01 4.28
CA ASP A 75 4.19 -12.81 5.23
C ASP A 75 4.86 -11.97 6.32
N GLY A 76 4.62 -10.66 6.35
CA GLY A 76 5.24 -9.76 7.34
C GLY A 76 6.73 -9.49 7.11
N SER A 77 7.24 -9.75 5.90
CA SER A 77 8.67 -9.62 5.61
C SER A 77 9.19 -8.18 5.67
N SER A 78 8.34 -7.18 5.54
CA SER A 78 8.72 -5.76 5.62
C SER A 78 8.16 -5.11 6.89
N ILE A 79 9.00 -4.40 7.62
CA ILE A 79 8.69 -3.83 8.95
C ILE A 79 8.11 -2.41 8.92
N ASN A 80 8.09 -1.77 7.77
CA ASN A 80 7.50 -0.44 7.53
C ASN A 80 7.37 -0.17 6.04
N LEU A 81 6.70 0.93 5.67
CA LEU A 81 6.47 1.30 4.26
C LEU A 81 7.76 1.64 3.51
N GLU A 82 8.72 2.24 4.16
CA GLU A 82 10.01 2.56 3.56
C GLU A 82 10.80 1.30 3.19
N ASP A 83 10.75 0.29 4.05
CA ASP A 83 11.38 -1.02 3.83
C ASP A 83 10.67 -1.77 2.69
N GLN A 84 9.34 -1.79 2.70
CA GLN A 84 8.54 -2.41 1.65
C GLN A 84 8.78 -1.76 0.28
N ALA A 85 8.75 -0.42 0.19
CA ALA A 85 8.96 0.30 -1.06
C ALA A 85 10.38 0.10 -1.66
N PHE A 86 11.32 -0.41 -0.86
CA PHE A 86 12.68 -0.69 -1.30
C PHE A 86 12.76 -1.92 -2.21
N GLU A 87 11.98 -2.96 -1.92
CA GLU A 87 12.09 -4.28 -2.56
C GLU A 87 11.65 -4.31 -4.04
N PRO A 88 10.45 -3.79 -4.43
CA PRO A 88 9.90 -3.96 -5.78
C PRO A 88 10.82 -3.42 -6.89
N ILE A 89 11.59 -2.37 -6.58
CA ILE A 89 12.51 -1.76 -7.53
C ILE A 89 13.65 -2.70 -7.90
N THR A 90 14.14 -3.48 -6.94
CA THR A 90 15.28 -4.39 -7.16
C THR A 90 14.86 -5.83 -7.46
N ASN A 91 13.59 -6.15 -7.24
CA ASN A 91 13.07 -7.48 -7.49
C ASN A 91 13.10 -7.83 -8.99
N PRO A 92 13.78 -8.91 -9.41
CA PRO A 92 13.89 -9.29 -10.81
C PRO A 92 12.56 -9.68 -11.45
N VAL A 93 11.56 -10.11 -10.69
CA VAL A 93 10.21 -10.42 -11.20
C VAL A 93 9.26 -9.23 -11.18
N GLU A 94 9.75 -8.03 -10.82
CA GLU A 94 8.95 -6.80 -10.78
C GLU A 94 9.58 -5.69 -11.62
N MET A 95 10.22 -4.67 -11.00
CA MET A 95 10.79 -3.51 -11.70
C MET A 95 12.23 -3.72 -12.17
N HIS A 96 12.93 -4.71 -11.62
CA HIS A 96 14.22 -5.25 -12.06
C HIS A 96 15.29 -4.19 -12.34
N ASP A 97 15.41 -3.18 -11.50
CA ASP A 97 16.46 -2.15 -11.60
C ASP A 97 17.47 -2.28 -10.44
N THR A 98 18.39 -1.37 -10.36
CA THR A 98 19.28 -1.19 -9.20
C THR A 98 19.10 0.20 -8.61
N TRP A 99 19.23 0.32 -7.31
CA TRP A 99 19.12 1.62 -6.64
C TRP A 99 20.16 2.63 -7.14
N LEU A 100 21.34 2.17 -7.53
CA LEU A 100 22.36 3.02 -8.14
C LEU A 100 21.85 3.60 -9.47
N ASN A 101 21.25 2.78 -10.32
CA ASN A 101 20.73 3.23 -11.62
C ASN A 101 19.53 4.18 -11.43
N VAL A 102 18.59 3.84 -10.55
CA VAL A 102 17.43 4.70 -10.23
C VAL A 102 17.90 6.06 -9.72
N SER A 103 18.83 6.09 -8.74
CA SER A 103 19.38 7.33 -8.20
C SER A 103 20.05 8.17 -9.30
N ASN A 104 20.82 7.55 -10.20
CA ASN A 104 21.44 8.25 -11.32
C ASN A 104 20.41 8.84 -12.30
N LYS A 105 19.35 8.07 -12.64
CA LYS A 105 18.26 8.56 -13.50
C LYS A 105 17.56 9.77 -12.89
N LEU A 106 17.20 9.70 -11.60
CA LEU A 106 16.52 10.79 -10.91
C LEU A 106 17.42 12.03 -10.73
N ASN A 107 18.71 11.87 -10.41
CA ASN A 107 19.64 12.98 -10.28
C ASN A 107 19.93 13.65 -11.64
N ALA A 108 19.84 12.93 -12.77
CA ALA A 108 20.00 13.47 -14.11
C ALA A 108 18.71 14.09 -14.68
N HIS A 109 17.57 13.89 -14.03
CA HIS A 109 16.28 14.43 -14.49
C HIS A 109 16.21 15.95 -14.26
N SER A 110 15.48 16.67 -15.12
CA SER A 110 15.39 18.12 -15.06
C SER A 110 14.61 18.68 -13.85
N GLU A 111 13.71 17.87 -13.27
CA GLU A 111 12.78 18.34 -12.24
C GLU A 111 13.02 17.70 -10.87
N TYR A 112 13.39 16.41 -10.81
CA TYR A 112 13.51 15.69 -9.55
C TYR A 112 14.50 16.31 -8.55
N PRO A 113 15.70 16.81 -8.96
CA PRO A 113 16.61 17.44 -8.00
C PRO A 113 15.97 18.59 -7.21
N ASP A 114 15.22 19.47 -7.87
CA ASP A 114 14.54 20.57 -7.21
C ASP A 114 13.38 20.10 -6.30
N LEU A 115 12.64 19.08 -6.73
CA LEU A 115 11.56 18.50 -5.92
C LEU A 115 12.09 17.82 -4.65
N PHE A 116 13.17 17.05 -4.76
CA PHE A 116 13.82 16.45 -3.58
C PHE A 116 14.45 17.50 -2.68
N LYS A 117 15.01 18.57 -3.26
CA LYS A 117 15.52 19.72 -2.49
C LYS A 117 14.40 20.39 -1.70
N ALA A 118 13.23 20.57 -2.30
CA ALA A 118 12.06 21.15 -1.61
C ALA A 118 11.54 20.22 -0.50
N ALA A 119 11.44 18.92 -0.75
CA ALA A 119 10.86 17.97 0.19
C ALA A 119 11.78 17.61 1.37
N PHE A 120 13.08 17.46 1.12
CA PHE A 120 14.04 16.91 2.10
C PHE A 120 15.28 17.75 2.34
N ASN A 121 15.41 18.89 1.65
CA ASN A 121 16.59 19.77 1.72
C ASN A 121 17.93 19.05 1.43
N ILE A 122 17.94 18.17 0.41
CA ILE A 122 19.12 17.42 -0.04
C ILE A 122 19.56 17.88 -1.42
N ASP A 123 20.84 17.68 -1.74
CA ASP A 123 21.43 18.01 -3.05
C ASP A 123 21.73 16.74 -3.88
N GLN A 124 21.62 15.56 -3.27
CA GLN A 124 21.88 14.27 -3.93
C GLN A 124 20.78 13.29 -3.60
N ILE A 125 20.12 12.78 -4.62
CA ILE A 125 19.04 11.80 -4.48
C ILE A 125 19.65 10.40 -4.30
N ASP A 126 19.22 9.71 -3.24
CA ASP A 126 19.53 8.31 -2.99
C ASP A 126 18.26 7.50 -2.71
N SER A 127 18.41 6.18 -2.59
CA SER A 127 17.30 5.25 -2.33
C SER A 127 16.48 5.60 -1.09
N ASN A 128 17.13 6.04 -0.02
CA ASN A 128 16.48 6.33 1.26
C ASN A 128 15.44 7.46 1.13
N TYR A 129 15.75 8.53 0.39
CA TYR A 129 14.81 9.62 0.19
C TYR A 129 13.71 9.28 -0.83
N VAL A 130 14.00 8.41 -1.81
CA VAL A 130 12.99 7.91 -2.75
C VAL A 130 11.92 7.11 -2.02
N VAL A 131 12.31 6.12 -1.22
CA VAL A 131 11.34 5.31 -0.45
C VAL A 131 10.62 6.13 0.61
N LYS A 132 11.28 7.10 1.24
CA LYS A 132 10.64 8.03 2.18
C LYS A 132 9.53 8.85 1.53
N ALA A 133 9.75 9.37 0.33
CA ALA A 133 8.73 10.10 -0.40
C ALA A 133 7.54 9.21 -0.76
N ILE A 134 7.80 8.02 -1.32
CA ILE A 134 6.75 7.04 -1.67
C ILE A 134 5.93 6.70 -0.43
N ALA A 135 6.58 6.36 0.67
CA ALA A 135 5.92 6.04 1.95
C ALA A 135 5.08 7.21 2.51
N GLN A 136 5.51 8.47 2.32
CA GLN A 136 4.68 9.62 2.69
C GLN A 136 3.37 9.65 1.89
N PHE A 137 3.42 9.42 0.59
CA PHE A 137 2.22 9.35 -0.24
C PHE A 137 1.32 8.17 0.16
N GLU A 138 1.86 6.98 0.33
CA GLU A 138 1.09 5.79 0.69
C GLU A 138 0.35 5.95 2.03
N ARG A 139 0.95 6.64 3.01
CA ARG A 139 0.29 7.00 4.28
C ARG A 139 -0.91 7.91 4.11
N THR A 140 -1.09 8.56 2.96
CA THR A 140 -2.27 9.38 2.67
C THR A 140 -3.41 8.60 2.02
N LEU A 141 -3.22 7.33 1.67
CA LEU A 141 -4.21 6.48 1.03
C LEU A 141 -5.24 5.98 2.06
N ILE A 142 -6.04 6.89 2.57
CA ILE A 142 -7.01 6.62 3.64
C ILE A 142 -8.40 6.42 3.06
N SER A 143 -9.03 5.29 3.39
CA SER A 143 -10.43 4.99 3.14
C SER A 143 -11.19 5.02 4.47
N GLY A 144 -12.03 6.03 4.67
CA GLY A 144 -12.84 6.23 5.88
C GLY A 144 -14.18 6.87 5.54
N ASN A 145 -14.70 6.67 4.31
CA ASN A 145 -15.93 7.30 3.86
C ASN A 145 -16.87 6.32 3.15
N SER A 146 -16.76 5.02 3.45
CA SER A 146 -17.70 4.00 3.01
C SER A 146 -19.10 4.22 3.63
N LYS A 147 -20.10 3.49 3.15
CA LYS A 147 -21.42 3.53 3.77
C LYS A 147 -21.38 3.03 5.22
N TRP A 148 -20.52 2.04 5.53
CA TRP A 148 -20.30 1.54 6.89
C TRP A 148 -19.67 2.62 7.79
N ASP A 149 -18.64 3.33 7.32
CA ASP A 149 -18.02 4.43 8.08
C ASP A 149 -19.02 5.52 8.41
N LYS A 150 -19.87 5.90 7.45
CA LYS A 150 -20.93 6.90 7.65
C LYS A 150 -21.99 6.42 8.63
N TRP A 151 -22.38 5.16 8.55
CA TRP A 151 -23.31 4.56 9.51
C TRP A 151 -22.72 4.51 10.91
N TYR A 152 -21.45 4.10 11.03
CA TYR A 152 -20.76 4.05 12.32
C TYR A 152 -20.67 5.43 12.98
N ARG A 153 -20.55 6.49 12.19
CA ARG A 153 -20.60 7.88 12.68
C ARG A 153 -22.02 8.43 12.85
N GLY A 154 -23.07 7.64 12.55
CA GLY A 154 -24.47 8.06 12.68
C GLY A 154 -24.98 8.99 11.56
N GLU A 155 -24.28 9.07 10.43
CA GLU A 155 -24.61 9.96 9.30
C GLU A 155 -25.66 9.37 8.36
N VAL A 156 -25.72 8.04 8.27
CA VAL A 156 -26.66 7.31 7.39
C VAL A 156 -27.21 6.07 8.10
N SER A 157 -28.31 5.51 7.58
CA SER A 157 -28.83 4.21 8.01
C SER A 157 -28.42 3.10 7.07
N LEU A 158 -28.15 1.91 7.62
CA LEU A 158 -28.04 0.68 6.87
C LEU A 158 -29.42 0.10 6.57
N THR A 159 -29.54 -0.66 5.49
CA THR A 159 -30.73 -1.48 5.21
C THR A 159 -30.82 -2.65 6.18
N GLU A 160 -31.98 -3.30 6.26
CA GLU A 160 -32.16 -4.50 7.07
C GLU A 160 -31.20 -5.63 6.69
N GLN A 161 -30.91 -5.80 5.38
CA GLN A 161 -29.96 -6.80 4.92
C GLN A 161 -28.52 -6.47 5.33
N GLU A 162 -28.13 -5.21 5.25
CA GLU A 162 -26.79 -4.76 5.69
C GLU A 162 -26.61 -4.90 7.20
N LEU A 163 -27.64 -4.55 7.98
CA LEU A 163 -27.65 -4.77 9.44
C LEU A 163 -27.55 -6.26 9.78
N ARG A 164 -28.33 -7.09 9.11
CA ARG A 164 -28.23 -8.54 9.29
C ARG A 164 -26.83 -9.07 8.93
N GLY A 165 -26.20 -8.55 7.86
CA GLY A 165 -24.81 -8.90 7.52
C GLY A 165 -23.83 -8.49 8.61
N TRP A 166 -24.00 -7.29 9.17
CA TRP A 166 -23.23 -6.80 10.30
C TRP A 166 -23.41 -7.66 11.57
N ASP A 167 -24.64 -8.05 11.88
CA ASP A 167 -24.92 -8.93 13.02
C ASP A 167 -24.26 -10.30 12.82
N LEU A 168 -24.38 -10.91 11.63
CA LEU A 168 -23.75 -12.20 11.32
C LEU A 168 -22.22 -12.14 11.43
N PHE A 169 -21.63 -11.03 11.02
CA PHE A 169 -20.19 -10.79 11.09
C PHE A 169 -19.68 -10.76 12.54
N ASN A 170 -20.48 -10.19 13.47
CA ASN A 170 -20.09 -9.98 14.86
C ASN A 170 -20.61 -11.04 15.85
N VAL A 171 -21.42 -11.99 15.41
CA VAL A 171 -21.93 -13.05 16.31
C VAL A 171 -20.95 -14.21 16.42
N ASP A 172 -20.61 -14.56 17.66
CA ASP A 172 -19.76 -15.69 18.00
C ASP A 172 -20.43 -17.02 17.58
N ARG A 173 -19.66 -17.93 17.00
CA ARG A 173 -20.10 -19.24 16.54
C ARG A 173 -20.42 -20.22 17.66
N THR A 174 -20.05 -19.92 18.89
CA THR A 174 -20.31 -20.79 20.07
C THR A 174 -21.79 -20.94 20.41
N ASP A 175 -22.62 -20.02 19.91
CA ASP A 175 -24.06 -20.01 20.17
C ASP A 175 -24.85 -20.55 19.00
N PHE A 176 -24.57 -21.68 18.47
CA PHE A 176 -25.24 -22.46 17.38
C PHE A 176 -26.34 -21.72 16.54
N SER A 177 -26.51 -20.45 16.74
CA SER A 177 -27.44 -19.53 16.10
C SER A 177 -26.74 -18.62 15.09
N ALA A 178 -26.30 -19.19 13.98
CA ALA A 178 -26.09 -18.49 12.70
C ALA A 178 -25.07 -17.32 12.67
N GLY A 179 -24.05 -17.26 13.53
CA GLY A 179 -22.94 -16.31 13.44
C GLY A 179 -21.86 -16.78 12.47
N ALA A 180 -21.18 -15.84 11.81
CA ALA A 180 -20.05 -16.15 10.93
C ALA A 180 -18.68 -16.03 11.63
N ASP A 181 -18.66 -15.41 12.84
CA ASP A 181 -17.48 -15.32 13.70
C ASP A 181 -16.28 -14.61 13.04
N CYS A 182 -16.55 -13.66 12.15
CA CYS A 182 -15.49 -13.00 11.37
C CYS A 182 -14.71 -11.97 12.18
N PHE A 183 -15.35 -11.37 13.18
CA PHE A 183 -14.82 -10.20 13.92
C PHE A 183 -13.58 -10.51 14.76
N HIS A 184 -13.30 -11.76 15.09
CA HIS A 184 -12.10 -12.13 15.85
C HIS A 184 -10.81 -11.82 15.12
N CYS A 185 -10.77 -12.04 13.79
CA CYS A 185 -9.63 -11.67 12.95
C CYS A 185 -9.85 -10.34 12.21
N HIS A 186 -11.12 -10.02 11.88
CA HIS A 186 -11.50 -8.82 11.14
C HIS A 186 -12.12 -7.77 12.04
N THR A 187 -11.36 -7.29 13.03
CA THR A 187 -11.84 -6.32 14.02
C THR A 187 -11.99 -4.92 13.43
N ALA A 188 -13.15 -4.30 13.65
CA ALA A 188 -13.38 -2.90 13.29
C ALA A 188 -12.48 -1.95 14.13
N PRO A 189 -12.05 -0.78 13.61
CA PRO A 189 -12.51 -0.14 12.37
C PRO A 189 -11.73 -0.55 11.10
N HIS A 190 -10.59 -1.17 11.23
CA HIS A 190 -9.73 -1.54 10.09
C HIS A 190 -10.07 -2.90 9.48
N PHE A 191 -10.92 -3.69 10.14
CA PHE A 191 -11.30 -5.06 9.76
C PHE A 191 -10.10 -6.01 9.66
N THR A 192 -9.16 -5.84 10.58
CA THR A 192 -7.96 -6.67 10.77
C THR A 192 -7.55 -6.61 12.24
N ASP A 193 -6.93 -7.66 12.73
CA ASP A 193 -6.25 -7.70 14.02
C ASP A 193 -4.75 -7.40 13.91
N PHE A 194 -4.28 -7.05 12.70
CA PHE A 194 -2.88 -6.77 12.36
C PHE A 194 -1.93 -7.93 12.68
N THR A 195 -2.43 -9.17 12.67
CA THR A 195 -1.61 -10.37 12.87
C THR A 195 -1.65 -11.28 11.64
N PHE A 196 -0.61 -12.11 11.48
CA PHE A 196 -0.54 -13.05 10.37
C PHE A 196 -1.14 -14.39 10.77
N HIS A 197 -2.05 -14.89 9.95
CA HIS A 197 -2.73 -16.16 10.14
C HIS A 197 -2.48 -17.06 8.93
N ASN A 198 -2.10 -18.32 9.19
CA ASN A 198 -2.03 -19.29 8.10
C ASN A 198 -3.45 -19.69 7.68
N ASN A 199 -3.80 -19.36 6.43
CA ASN A 199 -5.10 -19.64 5.84
C ASN A 199 -5.15 -21.01 5.11
N GLY A 200 -4.05 -21.76 5.12
CA GLY A 200 -3.92 -23.06 4.50
C GLY A 200 -3.77 -23.05 2.97
N LEU A 201 -3.42 -21.90 2.38
CA LEU A 201 -3.25 -21.75 0.92
C LEU A 201 -1.78 -21.72 0.49
N ASP A 202 -0.82 -21.54 1.40
CA ASP A 202 0.62 -21.53 1.17
C ASP A 202 1.28 -22.82 1.60
#